data_9b505e9ad34a51837c894d1ca7a0344c
#
_entry.id   9b505e9ad34a51837c894d1ca7a0344c
#
_cell.length_a   1.000
_cell.length_b   1.000
_cell.length_c   1.000
_cell.angle_alpha   90.00
_cell.angle_beta   90.00
_cell.angle_gamma   90.00
#
_symmetry.space_group_name_H-M   'P 1'
#
loop_
_entity.id
_entity.type
_entity.pdbx_description
1 polymer ?
#
loop_
_entity_poly.entity_id
_entity_poly.type
_entity_poly.pdbx_seq_one_letter_code
_entity_poly.pdbx_strand_id
1 'polypeptide(L)'
;IAQCLVGSEMCIRDRVYCGSRICGRTLTVIAMAYAIFKTGGKQYRVQTGDVIDVECINTLEEGAEASFDQVLMVENDGKVTVGAPMVEGATVSAKVVSQFRGKKIIAFKFKRRKGFHKKKGSRRAMTKLEITAINA
;
A
#
# COMPACT_ATOMS: atom_id res chain seq x y z
N ILE A 1 -56.52 16.06 -2.22
CA ILE A 1 -55.52 16.83 -1.43
C ILE A 1 -54.52 15.82 -0.93
N ALA A 2 -53.47 15.60 -1.70
CA ALA A 2 -52.37 14.73 -1.33
C ALA A 2 -51.31 15.60 -0.66
N GLN A 3 -51.08 15.39 0.61
CA GLN A 3 -49.95 15.94 1.33
C GLN A 3 -48.70 15.13 0.98
N CYS A 4 -47.85 15.74 0.22
CA CYS A 4 -46.52 15.25 -0.02
C CYS A 4 -45.71 15.44 1.25
N LEU A 5 -45.41 14.37 1.97
CA LEU A 5 -44.48 14.38 3.08
C LEU A 5 -43.06 14.45 2.53
N VAL A 6 -42.57 15.66 2.43
CA VAL A 6 -41.12 15.95 2.34
C VAL A 6 -40.54 15.73 3.73
N GLY A 7 -39.49 14.94 3.82
CA GLY A 7 -38.74 14.82 5.06
C GLY A 7 -38.28 13.43 5.39
N SER A 8 -37.54 12.78 4.50
CA SER A 8 -36.60 11.78 4.97
C SER A 8 -35.24 12.44 5.14
N GLU A 9 -35.15 13.27 6.16
CA GLU A 9 -33.85 13.54 6.73
C GLU A 9 -33.35 12.24 7.33
N MET A 10 -32.48 11.64 6.59
CA MET A 10 -31.77 10.44 7.01
C MET A 10 -30.78 10.87 8.10
N CYS A 11 -31.31 11.05 9.30
CA CYS A 11 -30.53 11.31 10.49
C CYS A 11 -29.61 10.13 10.75
N ILE A 12 -28.35 10.29 10.36
CA ILE A 12 -27.24 9.39 10.70
C ILE A 12 -27.04 9.31 12.24
N ARG A 13 -27.93 9.96 13.01
CA ARG A 13 -27.78 10.17 14.45
C ARG A 13 -28.41 9.11 15.33
N ASP A 14 -29.23 8.21 14.81
CA ASP A 14 -29.98 7.26 15.62
C ASP A 14 -29.54 5.81 15.46
N ARG A 15 -28.24 5.57 15.30
CA ARG A 15 -27.72 4.29 15.76
C ARG A 15 -27.56 4.34 17.26
N VAL A 16 -28.68 4.32 17.94
CA VAL A 16 -28.75 3.87 19.32
C VAL A 16 -28.08 2.50 19.36
N TYR A 17 -26.96 2.46 20.05
CA TYR A 17 -26.30 1.21 20.41
C TYR A 17 -27.29 0.39 21.25
N CYS A 18 -28.03 -0.48 20.59
CA CYS A 18 -28.73 -1.55 21.26
C CYS A 18 -27.65 -2.45 21.88
N GLY A 19 -27.56 -2.40 23.18
CA GLY A 19 -26.62 -3.19 23.98
C GLY A 19 -26.89 -4.68 23.85
N SER A 20 -26.49 -5.28 22.72
CA SER A 20 -26.37 -6.72 22.61
C SER A 20 -25.02 -7.13 23.21
N ARG A 21 -25.14 -7.87 24.30
CA ARG A 21 -24.07 -8.57 25.01
C ARG A 21 -23.02 -9.05 24.04
N ILE A 22 -21.89 -8.40 24.08
CA ILE A 22 -20.69 -8.83 23.36
C ILE A 22 -20.23 -10.09 24.04
N CYS A 23 -20.62 -11.24 23.46
CA CYS A 23 -20.01 -12.52 23.73
C CYS A 23 -18.49 -12.34 23.60
N GLY A 24 -17.78 -12.62 24.69
CA GLY A 24 -16.37 -12.30 24.90
C GLY A 24 -15.44 -12.85 23.82
N ARG A 25 -15.40 -12.16 22.68
CA ARG A 25 -14.22 -12.14 21.82
C ARG A 25 -13.35 -11.02 22.36
N THR A 26 -12.38 -11.40 23.17
CA THR A 26 -11.18 -10.59 23.35
C THR A 26 -10.71 -10.26 21.94
N LEU A 27 -10.97 -9.02 21.52
CA LEU A 27 -10.24 -8.43 20.40
C LEU A 27 -8.80 -8.37 20.91
N THR A 28 -8.05 -9.44 20.67
CA THR A 28 -6.62 -9.36 20.69
C THR A 28 -6.31 -8.30 19.67
N VAL A 29 -5.99 -7.11 20.11
CA VAL A 29 -5.36 -6.09 19.30
C VAL A 29 -4.03 -6.73 18.95
N ILE A 30 -4.00 -7.44 17.81
CA ILE A 30 -2.76 -7.90 17.23
C ILE A 30 -2.04 -6.59 16.94
N ALA A 31 -1.04 -6.29 17.77
CA ALA A 31 -0.15 -5.18 17.51
C ALA A 31 0.47 -5.43 16.14
N MET A 32 -0.11 -4.79 15.12
CA MET A 32 0.32 -5.00 13.75
C MET A 32 1.55 -4.14 13.55
N ALA A 33 2.71 -4.77 13.68
CA ALA A 33 3.97 -4.15 13.32
C ALA A 33 3.91 -3.71 11.85
N TYR A 34 4.15 -2.44 11.59
CA TYR A 34 4.30 -1.96 10.22
C TYR A 34 5.62 -1.21 10.04
N ALA A 35 6.13 -1.26 8.83
CA ALA A 35 7.33 -0.56 8.46
C ALA A 35 7.09 0.33 7.23
N ILE A 36 7.85 1.41 7.14
CA ILE A 36 7.95 2.23 5.94
C ILE A 36 9.35 2.09 5.40
N PHE A 37 9.49 1.49 4.23
CA PHE A 37 10.77 1.35 3.56
C PHE A 37 10.78 2.02 2.20
N LYS A 38 11.97 2.31 1.70
CA LYS A 38 12.18 2.99 0.42
C LYS A 38 12.83 2.04 -0.58
N THR A 39 12.22 1.91 -1.77
CA THR A 39 12.80 1.17 -2.89
C THR A 39 12.37 1.80 -4.22
N GLY A 40 13.23 1.75 -5.25
CA GLY A 40 12.94 2.31 -6.56
C GLY A 40 12.53 3.80 -6.56
N GLY A 41 13.01 4.58 -5.58
CA GLY A 41 12.66 6.00 -5.42
C GLY A 41 11.27 6.26 -4.84
N LYS A 42 10.56 5.23 -4.39
CA LYS A 42 9.24 5.29 -3.76
C LYS A 42 9.29 4.76 -2.34
N GLN A 43 8.34 5.20 -1.52
CA GLN A 43 8.15 4.72 -0.16
C GLN A 43 6.90 3.86 -0.10
N TYR A 44 6.99 2.76 0.65
CA TYR A 44 5.93 1.80 0.82
C TYR A 44 5.70 1.56 2.31
N ARG A 45 4.45 1.64 2.74
CA ARG A 45 4.03 1.19 4.05
C ARG A 45 3.60 -0.26 3.92
N VAL A 46 4.15 -1.13 4.76
CA VAL A 46 3.94 -2.57 4.69
C VAL A 46 3.75 -3.18 6.06
N GLN A 47 3.03 -4.28 6.08
CA GLN A 47 2.86 -5.18 7.22
C GLN A 47 3.35 -6.57 6.83
N THR A 48 3.60 -7.40 7.82
CA THR A 48 3.97 -8.81 7.58
C THR A 48 2.81 -9.54 6.88
N GLY A 49 3.10 -10.22 5.76
CA GLY A 49 2.09 -10.90 4.94
C GLY A 49 1.48 -10.04 3.82
N ASP A 50 1.85 -8.76 3.72
CA ASP A 50 1.35 -7.90 2.64
C ASP A 50 2.00 -8.25 1.29
N VAL A 51 1.19 -8.12 0.23
CA VAL A 51 1.65 -8.26 -1.15
C VAL A 51 1.62 -6.90 -1.81
N ILE A 52 2.80 -6.42 -2.25
CA ILE A 52 2.95 -5.10 -2.86
C ILE A 52 3.59 -5.16 -4.24
N ASP A 53 3.26 -4.19 -5.07
CA ASP A 53 3.86 -4.02 -6.39
C ASP A 53 4.91 -2.90 -6.35
N VAL A 54 6.17 -3.25 -6.60
CA VAL A 54 7.31 -2.32 -6.62
C VAL A 54 7.89 -2.16 -8.02
N GLU A 55 8.72 -1.15 -8.22
CA GLU A 55 9.50 -1.04 -9.46
C GLU A 55 10.39 -2.26 -9.65
N CYS A 56 10.61 -2.68 -10.89
CA CYS A 56 11.34 -3.90 -11.21
C CYS A 56 12.74 -3.93 -10.57
N ILE A 57 13.01 -5.02 -9.87
CA ILE A 57 14.33 -5.34 -9.32
C ILE A 57 14.96 -6.39 -10.23
N ASN A 58 15.80 -5.93 -11.18
CA ASN A 58 16.35 -6.78 -12.23
C ASN A 58 17.33 -7.85 -11.74
N THR A 59 17.81 -7.71 -10.50
CA THR A 59 18.81 -8.64 -9.91
C THR A 59 18.18 -9.88 -9.28
N LEU A 60 16.86 -9.92 -9.12
CA LEU A 60 16.18 -10.99 -8.42
C LEU A 60 15.32 -11.80 -9.39
N GLU A 61 15.40 -13.11 -9.28
CA GLU A 61 14.53 -14.05 -9.99
C GLU A 61 13.23 -14.30 -9.22
N GLU A 62 12.25 -14.90 -9.87
CA GLU A 62 11.00 -15.30 -9.22
C GLU A 62 11.27 -16.37 -8.16
N GLY A 63 10.73 -16.16 -6.96
CA GLY A 63 10.95 -17.02 -5.81
C GLY A 63 12.16 -16.66 -4.95
N ALA A 64 13.01 -15.71 -5.38
CA ALA A 64 14.16 -15.25 -4.59
C ALA A 64 13.73 -14.42 -3.39
N GLU A 65 14.57 -14.42 -2.35
CA GLU A 65 14.40 -13.55 -1.19
C GLU A 65 15.13 -12.22 -1.41
N ALA A 66 14.48 -11.15 -1.01
CA ALA A 66 15.00 -9.79 -1.06
C ALA A 66 15.05 -9.20 0.34
N SER A 67 16.15 -8.58 0.72
CA SER A 67 16.28 -7.78 1.94
C SER A 67 16.39 -6.30 1.59
N PHE A 68 15.68 -5.47 2.34
CA PHE A 68 15.66 -4.01 2.18
C PHE A 68 16.14 -3.35 3.46
N ASP A 69 17.27 -2.65 3.37
CA ASP A 69 17.91 -1.97 4.51
C ASP A 69 17.46 -0.51 4.65
N GLN A 70 16.85 0.07 3.59
CA GLN A 70 16.39 1.45 3.59
C GLN A 70 15.04 1.59 4.29
N VAL A 71 15.01 1.35 5.59
CA VAL A 71 13.81 1.50 6.42
C VAL A 71 13.82 2.88 7.06
N LEU A 72 12.73 3.62 6.85
CA LEU A 72 12.58 5.00 7.33
C LEU A 72 11.89 5.06 8.68
N MET A 73 10.97 4.14 8.92
CA MET A 73 10.16 4.10 10.13
C MET A 73 9.70 2.68 10.41
N VAL A 74 9.67 2.31 11.67
CA VAL A 74 9.09 1.04 12.15
C VAL A 74 8.18 1.32 13.33
N GLU A 75 7.05 0.67 13.35
CA GLU A 75 6.18 0.59 14.53
C GLU A 75 6.10 -0.85 15.00
N ASN A 76 6.53 -1.06 16.24
CA ASN A 76 6.41 -2.32 16.96
C ASN A 76 5.70 -2.06 18.29
N ASP A 77 4.63 -2.80 18.55
CA ASP A 77 3.89 -2.75 19.82
C ASP A 77 3.49 -1.33 20.29
N GLY A 78 3.10 -0.46 19.35
CA GLY A 78 2.71 0.91 19.63
C GLY A 78 3.88 1.87 19.88
N LYS A 79 5.13 1.40 19.77
CA LYS A 79 6.32 2.26 19.79
C LYS A 79 6.73 2.57 18.34
N VAL A 80 6.74 3.85 18.02
CA VAL A 80 7.15 4.34 16.71
C VAL A 80 8.59 4.77 16.76
N THR A 81 9.45 4.14 15.95
CA THR A 81 10.84 4.53 15.76
C THR A 81 10.99 5.17 14.38
N VAL A 82 11.41 6.42 14.35
CA VAL A 82 11.63 7.18 13.10
C VAL A 82 13.11 7.35 12.88
N GLY A 83 13.58 7.00 11.70
CA GLY A 83 14.98 7.14 11.33
C GLY A 83 15.36 8.60 11.00
N ALA A 84 16.64 8.93 11.20
CA ALA A 84 17.19 10.21 10.80
C ALA A 84 18.41 10.02 9.86
N PRO A 85 18.27 9.71 8.59
CA PRO A 85 17.07 9.47 7.78
C PRO A 85 16.58 8.01 7.79
N MET A 86 17.36 7.05 8.25
CA MET A 86 17.04 5.62 8.28
C MET A 86 17.13 5.09 9.70
N VAL A 87 16.39 4.02 9.99
CA VAL A 87 16.48 3.28 11.25
C VAL A 87 17.64 2.33 11.15
N GLU A 88 18.61 2.46 12.07
CA GLU A 88 19.77 1.59 12.12
C GLU A 88 19.35 0.19 12.58
N GLY A 89 19.83 -0.84 11.87
CA GLY A 89 19.58 -2.25 12.19
C GLY A 89 18.21 -2.78 11.72
N ALA A 90 17.32 -1.92 11.22
CA ALA A 90 16.05 -2.39 10.70
C ALA A 90 16.16 -2.93 9.27
N THR A 91 15.59 -4.10 9.02
CA THR A 91 15.54 -4.74 7.70
C THR A 91 14.16 -5.29 7.41
N VAL A 92 13.72 -5.17 6.16
CA VAL A 92 12.48 -5.77 5.67
C VAL A 92 12.83 -6.91 4.73
N SER A 93 12.41 -8.12 5.08
CA SER A 93 12.57 -9.32 4.25
C SER A 93 11.31 -9.55 3.44
N ALA A 94 11.47 -9.78 2.15
CA ALA A 94 10.38 -10.04 1.23
C ALA A 94 10.75 -11.16 0.25
N LYS A 95 9.74 -11.85 -0.26
CA LYS A 95 9.88 -12.87 -1.29
C LYS A 95 9.33 -12.36 -2.61
N VAL A 96 10.04 -12.58 -3.70
CA VAL A 96 9.58 -12.26 -5.05
C VAL A 96 8.53 -13.28 -5.49
N VAL A 97 7.30 -12.82 -5.70
CA VAL A 97 6.20 -13.69 -6.16
C VAL A 97 6.22 -13.81 -7.68
N SER A 98 6.31 -12.68 -8.38
CA SER A 98 6.33 -12.65 -9.85
C SER A 98 6.88 -11.32 -10.38
N GLN A 99 7.36 -11.35 -11.62
CA GLN A 99 7.71 -10.14 -12.35
C GLN A 99 6.73 -9.95 -13.51
N PHE A 100 6.18 -8.73 -13.62
CA PHE A 100 5.15 -8.46 -14.61
C PHE A 100 5.29 -7.06 -15.21
N ARG A 101 4.59 -6.85 -16.34
CA ARG A 101 4.49 -5.52 -16.94
C ARG A 101 3.17 -4.87 -16.58
N GLY A 102 3.23 -3.70 -16.01
CA GLY A 102 2.07 -2.90 -15.66
C GLY A 102 1.19 -2.51 -16.85
N LYS A 103 0.12 -1.78 -16.57
CA LYS A 103 -0.80 -1.25 -17.60
C LYS A 103 -0.03 -0.35 -18.56
N LYS A 104 -0.40 -0.39 -19.85
CA LYS A 104 0.19 0.47 -20.88
C LYS A 104 -0.22 1.92 -20.65
N ILE A 105 0.75 2.78 -20.41
CA ILE A 105 0.55 4.24 -20.29
C ILE A 105 0.81 4.83 -21.68
N ILE A 106 -0.16 5.62 -22.16
CA ILE A 106 -0.09 6.26 -23.45
C ILE A 106 0.17 7.75 -23.24
N ALA A 107 1.32 8.23 -23.70
CA ALA A 107 1.62 9.64 -23.79
C ALA A 107 1.25 10.14 -25.19
N PHE A 108 0.30 11.07 -25.27
CA PHE A 108 -0.14 11.67 -26.51
C PHE A 108 0.23 13.15 -26.54
N LYS A 109 0.92 13.57 -27.60
CA LYS A 109 1.28 14.96 -27.85
C LYS A 109 0.62 15.42 -29.14
N PHE A 110 -0.04 16.56 -29.07
CA PHE A 110 -0.77 17.15 -30.18
C PHE A 110 -0.47 18.65 -30.26
N LYS A 111 -0.32 19.19 -31.47
CA LYS A 111 -0.21 20.62 -31.69
C LYS A 111 -1.35 21.07 -32.61
N ARG A 112 -2.19 21.96 -32.10
CA ARG A 112 -3.31 22.50 -32.86
C ARG A 112 -2.82 23.23 -34.12
N ARG A 113 -3.51 23.04 -35.25
CA ARG A 113 -3.26 23.68 -36.56
C ARG A 113 -1.88 23.42 -37.18
N LYS A 114 -1.11 22.47 -36.66
CA LYS A 114 0.24 22.15 -37.17
C LYS A 114 0.36 20.71 -37.68
N GLY A 115 -0.73 19.96 -37.75
CA GLY A 115 -0.70 18.55 -38.20
C GLY A 115 0.17 17.61 -37.36
N PHE A 116 0.69 18.12 -36.24
CA PHE A 116 1.58 17.34 -35.40
C PHE A 116 0.79 16.55 -34.37
N HIS A 117 0.92 15.22 -34.41
CA HIS A 117 0.45 14.32 -33.39
C HIS A 117 1.48 13.20 -33.17
N LYS A 118 1.78 12.91 -31.92
CA LYS A 118 2.68 11.81 -31.56
C LYS A 118 2.11 11.02 -30.39
N LYS A 119 1.92 9.73 -30.59
CA LYS A 119 1.45 8.79 -29.58
C LYS A 119 2.56 7.82 -29.23
N LYS A 120 2.96 7.75 -27.95
CA LYS A 120 3.95 6.80 -27.44
C LYS A 120 3.33 6.00 -26.30
N GLY A 121 3.34 4.68 -26.42
CA GLY A 121 2.92 3.80 -25.33
C GLY A 121 4.13 3.20 -24.64
N SER A 122 4.08 3.10 -23.31
CA SER A 122 5.09 2.45 -22.48
C SER A 122 4.43 1.59 -21.41
N ARG A 123 5.09 0.50 -21.04
CA ARG A 123 4.71 -0.34 -19.90
C ARG A 123 5.89 -0.36 -18.94
N ARG A 124 5.62 -0.13 -17.66
CA ARG A 124 6.63 -0.27 -16.62
C ARG A 124 6.79 -1.74 -16.28
N ALA A 125 8.00 -2.19 -16.10
CA ALA A 125 8.29 -3.47 -15.46
C ALA A 125 8.12 -3.31 -13.95
N MET A 126 7.47 -4.26 -13.32
CA MET A 126 7.15 -4.26 -11.90
C MET A 126 7.42 -5.64 -11.31
N THR A 127 7.79 -5.67 -10.04
CA THR A 127 7.99 -6.89 -9.26
C THR A 127 6.94 -6.94 -8.16
N LYS A 128 6.28 -8.08 -8.02
CA LYS A 128 5.35 -8.35 -6.93
C LYS A 128 6.12 -8.99 -5.80
N LEU A 129 6.07 -8.36 -4.62
CA LEU A 129 6.75 -8.81 -3.41
C LEU A 129 5.72 -9.20 -2.34
N GLU A 130 5.97 -10.27 -1.65
CA GLU A 130 5.29 -10.68 -0.43
C GLU A 130 6.22 -10.43 0.76
N ILE A 131 5.77 -9.66 1.73
CA ILE A 131 6.56 -9.31 2.92
C ILE A 131 6.55 -10.48 3.89
N THR A 132 7.71 -11.03 4.16
CA THR A 132 7.88 -12.21 5.04
C THR A 132 8.08 -11.80 6.49
N ALA A 133 9.00 -10.84 6.73
CA ALA A 133 9.34 -10.40 8.07
C ALA A 133 9.82 -8.95 8.10
N ILE A 134 9.61 -8.30 9.24
CA ILE A 134 10.12 -6.97 9.56
C ILE A 134 11.00 -7.15 10.79
N ASN A 135 12.29 -6.94 10.65
CA ASN A 135 13.26 -6.98 11.73
C ASN A 135 13.66 -5.55 12.07
N ALA A 136 13.56 -5.19 13.35
CA ALA A 136 13.94 -3.86 13.84
C ALA A 136 14.41 -3.92 15.29
#